data_4c68b59e1e036e2cb64089697ee438d7
#
_entry.id   4c68b59e1e036e2cb64089697ee438d7
#
_cell.length_a   1.000
_cell.length_b   1.000
_cell.length_c   1.000
_cell.angle_alpha   90.00
_cell.angle_beta   90.00
_cell.angle_gamma   90.00
#
_symmetry.space_group_name_H-M   'P 1'
#
loop_
_entity.id
_entity.type
_entity.pdbx_description
1 polymer ?
#
loop_
_entity_poly.entity_id
_entity_poly.type
_entity_poly.pdbx_seq_one_letter_code
_entity_poly.pdbx_strand_id
1 'polypeptide(L)'
;GVSPVEAKEVVYQAVDYLGLGRVMPFFEATNQVLLDRGVKLPLPSQATTTMKNRLEKGEETQIRLFGPQMKDFAKKGIINKWLVDNCFGDYYTRKGLDDKEREMITFCYLAAQGGCEPQLLAHAKANVGLGNDQQFLTKIVLANVPFIGYPRSLNAINVINQVK
;
A
#
# COMPACT_ATOMS: atom_id res chain seq x y z
N GLY A 1 -4.39 -14.11 -13.67
CA GLY A 1 -3.60 -12.93 -14.02
C GLY A 1 -4.16 -11.67 -13.38
N VAL A 2 -3.41 -10.60 -13.38
CA VAL A 2 -3.81 -9.29 -12.82
C VAL A 2 -4.75 -8.59 -13.80
N SER A 3 -5.89 -8.11 -13.33
CA SER A 3 -6.84 -7.33 -14.13
C SER A 3 -6.33 -5.90 -14.38
N PRO A 4 -6.86 -5.19 -15.40
CA PRO A 4 -6.55 -3.78 -15.61
C PRO A 4 -6.83 -2.87 -14.40
N VAL A 5 -7.89 -3.15 -13.65
CA VAL A 5 -8.26 -2.41 -12.43
C VAL A 5 -7.21 -2.63 -11.35
N GLU A 6 -6.86 -3.88 -11.03
CA GLU A 6 -5.83 -4.21 -10.05
C GLU A 6 -4.48 -3.57 -10.41
N ALA A 7 -4.06 -3.67 -11.68
CA ALA A 7 -2.82 -3.04 -12.13
C ALA A 7 -2.79 -1.52 -11.89
N LYS A 8 -3.91 -0.84 -12.13
CA LYS A 8 -4.03 0.61 -11.87
C LYS A 8 -4.06 0.91 -10.38
N GLU A 9 -4.75 0.11 -9.57
CA GLU A 9 -4.84 0.30 -8.12
C GLU A 9 -3.47 0.11 -7.44
N VAL A 10 -2.63 -0.83 -7.91
CA VAL A 10 -1.23 -0.95 -7.49
C VAL A 10 -0.50 0.38 -7.70
N VAL A 11 -0.58 0.98 -8.91
CA VAL A 11 0.13 2.25 -9.19
C VAL A 11 -0.47 3.40 -8.38
N TYR A 12 -1.79 3.47 -8.19
CA TYR A 12 -2.41 4.50 -7.35
C TYR A 12 -1.91 4.45 -5.92
N GLN A 13 -1.90 3.28 -5.30
CA GLN A 13 -1.45 3.13 -3.92
C GLN A 13 0.03 3.47 -3.72
N ALA A 14 0.86 3.30 -4.74
CA ALA A 14 2.26 3.69 -4.70
C ALA A 14 2.47 5.19 -4.41
N VAL A 15 1.50 6.04 -4.75
CA VAL A 15 1.59 7.50 -4.55
C VAL A 15 1.79 7.86 -3.09
N ASP A 16 1.07 7.20 -2.17
CA ASP A 16 1.13 7.50 -0.74
C ASP A 16 2.48 7.13 -0.11
N TYR A 17 3.14 6.12 -0.64
CA TYR A 17 4.38 5.57 -0.07
C TYR A 17 5.64 6.07 -0.76
N LEU A 18 5.57 6.33 -2.05
CA LEU A 18 6.74 6.69 -2.88
C LEU A 18 6.71 8.16 -3.34
N GLY A 19 5.55 8.80 -3.23
CA GLY A 19 5.34 10.17 -3.69
C GLY A 19 5.03 10.27 -5.18
N LEU A 20 4.15 11.21 -5.54
CA LEU A 20 3.65 11.39 -6.90
C LEU A 20 4.76 11.58 -7.93
N GLY A 21 5.82 12.33 -7.59
CA GLY A 21 6.92 12.59 -8.52
C GLY A 21 7.64 11.32 -8.99
N ARG A 22 7.76 10.31 -8.13
CA ARG A 22 8.35 9.02 -8.49
C ARG A 22 7.36 8.11 -9.23
N VAL A 23 6.07 8.24 -8.98
CA VAL A 23 5.03 7.34 -9.49
C VAL A 23 4.51 7.78 -10.86
N MET A 24 4.59 9.06 -11.22
CA MET A 24 4.07 9.58 -12.50
C MET A 24 4.49 8.79 -13.74
N PRO A 25 5.77 8.42 -13.94
CA PRO A 25 6.18 7.63 -15.10
C PRO A 25 5.50 6.26 -15.17
N PHE A 26 5.15 5.68 -14.02
CA PHE A 26 4.48 4.38 -13.95
C PHE A 26 3.01 4.46 -14.34
N PHE A 27 2.34 5.61 -14.12
CA PHE A 27 1.00 5.83 -14.66
C PHE A 27 1.01 5.83 -16.19
N GLU A 28 1.96 6.52 -16.79
CA GLU A 28 2.11 6.59 -18.25
C GLU A 28 2.41 5.21 -18.84
N ALA A 29 3.42 4.51 -18.29
CA ALA A 29 3.79 3.16 -18.73
C ALA A 29 2.63 2.17 -18.58
N THR A 30 1.91 2.21 -17.45
CA THR A 30 0.75 1.33 -17.23
C THR A 30 -0.37 1.63 -18.20
N ASN A 31 -0.68 2.90 -18.45
CA ASN A 31 -1.69 3.29 -19.44
C ASN A 31 -1.33 2.79 -20.83
N GLN A 32 -0.06 2.95 -21.25
CA GLN A 32 0.40 2.51 -22.56
C GLN A 32 0.23 0.99 -22.72
N VAL A 33 0.69 0.20 -21.74
CA VAL A 33 0.54 -1.27 -21.76
C VAL A 33 -0.93 -1.69 -21.82
N LEU A 34 -1.81 -1.00 -21.11
CA LEU A 34 -3.25 -1.30 -21.14
C LEU A 34 -3.85 -0.98 -22.53
N LEU A 35 -3.51 0.16 -23.12
CA LEU A 35 -3.95 0.53 -24.47
C LEU A 35 -3.45 -0.46 -25.52
N ASP A 36 -2.17 -0.86 -25.48
CA ASP A 36 -1.59 -1.85 -26.37
C ASP A 36 -2.28 -3.22 -26.29
N ARG A 37 -2.89 -3.51 -25.14
CA ARG A 37 -3.70 -4.72 -24.92
C ARG A 37 -5.18 -4.54 -25.26
N GLY A 38 -5.56 -3.42 -25.86
CA GLY A 38 -6.93 -3.14 -26.29
C GLY A 38 -7.89 -2.73 -25.16
N VAL A 39 -7.35 -2.39 -23.99
CA VAL A 39 -8.17 -1.93 -22.85
C VAL A 39 -8.58 -0.47 -23.09
N LYS A 40 -9.87 -0.19 -23.00
CA LYS A 40 -10.38 1.18 -23.10
C LYS A 40 -10.09 1.97 -21.82
N LEU A 41 -9.51 3.16 -21.97
CA LEU A 41 -9.27 4.10 -20.87
C LEU A 41 -10.16 5.35 -21.03
N PRO A 42 -10.54 6.04 -19.93
CA PRO A 42 -10.22 5.70 -18.55
C PRO A 42 -11.04 4.50 -18.02
N LEU A 43 -10.46 3.76 -17.07
CA LEU A 43 -11.21 2.73 -16.35
C LEU A 43 -12.26 3.37 -15.43
N PRO A 44 -13.35 2.66 -15.08
CA PRO A 44 -14.32 3.14 -14.10
C PRO A 44 -13.65 3.48 -12.76
N SER A 45 -14.11 4.58 -12.15
CA SER A 45 -13.58 5.01 -10.85
C SER A 45 -13.79 3.93 -9.79
N GLN A 46 -12.76 3.69 -9.00
CA GLN A 46 -12.79 2.79 -7.84
C GLN A 46 -12.96 3.53 -6.51
N ALA A 47 -13.03 4.87 -6.53
CA ALA A 47 -13.22 5.68 -5.33
C ALA A 47 -14.53 5.36 -4.61
N THR A 48 -14.49 5.29 -3.29
CA THR A 48 -15.64 5.02 -2.41
C THR A 48 -15.93 6.15 -1.44
N THR A 49 -15.00 7.09 -1.31
CA THR A 49 -15.07 8.21 -0.38
C THR A 49 -15.23 9.55 -1.10
N THR A 50 -15.59 10.56 -0.33
CA THR A 50 -15.71 11.96 -0.73
C THR A 50 -14.97 12.83 0.27
N MET A 51 -14.77 14.11 -0.04
CA MET A 51 -14.17 15.08 0.90
C MET A 51 -14.92 15.19 2.23
N LYS A 52 -16.19 14.78 2.29
CA LYS A 52 -17.01 14.86 3.50
C LYS A 52 -16.79 13.69 4.47
N ASN A 53 -16.51 12.49 3.96
CA ASN A 53 -16.44 11.27 4.78
C ASN A 53 -15.06 10.59 4.78
N ARG A 54 -14.07 11.10 4.04
CA ARG A 54 -12.75 10.47 3.89
C ARG A 54 -12.01 10.32 5.24
N LEU A 55 -12.11 11.32 6.12
CA LEU A 55 -11.45 11.27 7.44
C LEU A 55 -12.04 10.16 8.32
N GLU A 56 -13.37 10.07 8.40
CA GLU A 56 -14.07 9.02 9.15
C GLU A 56 -13.73 7.64 8.62
N LYS A 57 -13.82 7.46 7.29
CA LYS A 57 -13.51 6.19 6.63
C LYS A 57 -12.03 5.81 6.75
N GLY A 58 -11.14 6.78 6.76
CA GLY A 58 -9.72 6.54 7.01
C GLY A 58 -9.44 6.09 8.43
N GLU A 59 -10.08 6.68 9.43
CA GLU A 59 -9.94 6.23 10.83
C GLU A 59 -10.50 4.81 11.02
N GLU A 60 -11.66 4.50 10.47
CA GLU A 60 -12.23 3.15 10.47
C GLU A 60 -11.25 2.14 9.84
N THR A 61 -10.63 2.50 8.72
CA THR A 61 -9.65 1.65 8.02
C THR A 61 -8.40 1.44 8.86
N GLN A 62 -7.83 2.50 9.44
CA GLN A 62 -6.66 2.36 10.31
C GLN A 62 -6.94 1.49 11.54
N ILE A 63 -8.10 1.67 12.19
CA ILE A 63 -8.50 0.86 13.35
C ILE A 63 -8.64 -0.61 12.93
N ARG A 64 -9.23 -0.88 11.78
CA ARG A 64 -9.40 -2.24 11.25
C ARG A 64 -8.06 -2.93 10.99
N LEU A 65 -7.08 -2.23 10.42
CA LEU A 65 -5.79 -2.79 10.03
C LEU A 65 -4.77 -2.85 11.17
N PHE A 66 -4.75 -1.84 12.03
CA PHE A 66 -3.69 -1.67 13.03
C PHE A 66 -4.19 -1.71 14.47
N GLY A 67 -5.50 -1.73 14.68
CA GLY A 67 -6.10 -1.85 16.01
C GLY A 67 -6.59 -0.52 16.61
N PRO A 68 -7.28 -0.62 17.78
CA PRO A 68 -8.00 0.51 18.38
C PRO A 68 -7.12 1.67 18.85
N GLN A 69 -5.81 1.46 19.00
CA GLN A 69 -4.84 2.53 19.31
C GLN A 69 -4.71 3.58 18.22
N MET A 70 -5.25 3.33 17.02
CA MET A 70 -5.30 4.29 15.92
C MET A 70 -6.43 5.31 16.05
N LYS A 71 -7.34 5.12 17.00
CA LYS A 71 -8.38 6.10 17.27
C LYS A 71 -7.78 7.47 17.59
N ASP A 72 -8.37 8.50 17.02
CA ASP A 72 -7.90 9.89 17.16
C ASP A 72 -6.49 10.18 16.65
N PHE A 73 -5.90 9.26 15.84
CA PHE A 73 -4.55 9.44 15.31
C PHE A 73 -4.42 10.73 14.49
N ALA A 74 -5.46 11.12 13.77
CA ALA A 74 -5.52 12.35 13.00
C ALA A 74 -5.34 13.62 13.85
N LYS A 75 -5.65 13.57 15.14
CA LYS A 75 -5.50 14.71 16.08
C LYS A 75 -4.06 14.99 16.51
N LYS A 76 -3.13 14.06 16.24
CA LYS A 76 -1.72 14.16 16.65
C LYS A 76 -0.91 15.16 15.81
N GLY A 77 -1.44 15.61 14.66
CA GLY A 77 -0.79 16.61 13.82
C GLY A 77 -1.31 16.61 12.38
N ILE A 78 -0.88 17.59 11.59
CA ILE A 78 -1.39 17.79 10.24
C ILE A 78 -1.01 16.63 9.30
N ILE A 79 0.21 16.10 9.39
CA ILE A 79 0.64 14.97 8.59
C ILE A 79 -0.14 13.70 8.98
N ASN A 80 -0.40 13.50 10.28
CA ASN A 80 -1.23 12.40 10.75
C ASN A 80 -2.66 12.50 10.21
N LYS A 81 -3.22 13.71 10.17
CA LYS A 81 -4.54 13.95 9.57
C LYS A 81 -4.55 13.60 8.09
N TRP A 82 -3.56 14.04 7.33
CA TRP A 82 -3.44 13.69 5.90
C TRP A 82 -3.25 12.20 5.69
N LEU A 83 -2.46 11.54 6.52
CA LEU A 83 -2.31 10.10 6.47
C LEU A 83 -3.65 9.39 6.66
N VAL A 84 -4.46 9.84 7.64
CA VAL A 84 -5.77 9.25 7.88
C VAL A 84 -6.74 9.53 6.73
N ASP A 85 -6.91 10.79 6.33
CA ASP A 85 -7.94 11.16 5.36
C ASP A 85 -7.55 10.83 3.91
N ASN A 86 -6.29 10.95 3.52
CA ASN A 86 -5.82 10.69 2.16
C ASN A 86 -5.39 9.22 1.98
N CYS A 87 -4.35 8.76 2.69
CA CYS A 87 -3.86 7.40 2.51
C CYS A 87 -4.93 6.37 2.87
N PHE A 88 -5.44 6.39 4.10
CA PHE A 88 -6.39 5.38 4.56
C PHE A 88 -7.83 5.67 4.13
N GLY A 89 -8.20 6.95 3.97
CA GLY A 89 -9.54 7.36 3.56
C GLY A 89 -9.76 7.32 2.05
N ASP A 90 -8.82 7.82 1.25
CA ASP A 90 -8.99 7.87 -0.20
C ASP A 90 -8.42 6.64 -0.90
N TYR A 91 -7.20 6.19 -0.56
CA TYR A 91 -6.56 5.11 -1.32
C TYR A 91 -6.94 3.72 -0.80
N TYR A 92 -6.87 3.48 0.51
CA TYR A 92 -7.18 2.15 1.07
C TYR A 92 -8.63 1.72 0.94
N THR A 93 -9.57 2.68 0.88
CA THR A 93 -11.00 2.38 0.72
C THR A 93 -11.41 2.10 -0.71
N ARG A 94 -10.55 2.34 -1.71
CA ARG A 94 -10.84 2.11 -3.12
C ARG A 94 -11.13 0.63 -3.38
N LYS A 95 -12.01 0.35 -4.34
CA LYS A 95 -12.27 -1.01 -4.84
C LYS A 95 -11.10 -1.52 -5.69
N GLY A 96 -11.16 -2.76 -6.11
CA GLY A 96 -10.18 -3.39 -7.02
C GLY A 96 -9.09 -4.20 -6.34
N LEU A 97 -8.74 -3.86 -5.09
CA LEU A 97 -7.86 -4.66 -4.24
C LEU A 97 -8.48 -4.78 -2.86
N ASP A 98 -8.34 -5.93 -2.21
CA ASP A 98 -8.74 -6.12 -0.82
C ASP A 98 -7.65 -5.67 0.17
N ASP A 99 -7.96 -5.68 1.46
CA ASP A 99 -7.01 -5.26 2.52
C ASP A 99 -5.73 -6.10 2.53
N LYS A 100 -5.85 -7.40 2.26
CA LYS A 100 -4.73 -8.33 2.25
C LYS A 100 -3.76 -8.05 1.10
N GLU A 101 -4.30 -7.76 -0.08
CA GLU A 101 -3.54 -7.35 -1.26
C GLU A 101 -2.89 -5.98 -1.06
N ARG A 102 -3.63 -5.01 -0.49
CA ARG A 102 -3.12 -3.67 -0.22
C ARG A 102 -1.97 -3.69 0.79
N GLU A 103 -2.08 -4.47 1.85
CA GLU A 103 -0.99 -4.59 2.83
C GLU A 103 0.24 -5.30 2.25
N MET A 104 0.06 -6.33 1.42
CA MET A 104 1.17 -6.97 0.70
C MET A 104 1.91 -5.98 -0.22
N ILE A 105 1.17 -5.19 -0.99
CA ILE A 105 1.72 -4.20 -1.93
C ILE A 105 2.44 -3.09 -1.15
N THR A 106 1.84 -2.60 -0.07
CA THR A 106 2.47 -1.60 0.81
C THR A 106 3.77 -2.11 1.42
N PHE A 107 3.80 -3.36 1.88
CA PHE A 107 5.02 -3.99 2.36
C PHE A 107 6.12 -3.98 1.28
N CYS A 108 5.76 -4.28 0.02
CA CYS A 108 6.70 -4.23 -1.11
C CYS A 108 7.27 -2.81 -1.32
N TYR A 109 6.42 -1.78 -1.28
CA TYR A 109 6.88 -0.39 -1.45
C TYR A 109 7.84 0.04 -0.36
N LEU A 110 7.52 -0.26 0.89
CA LEU A 110 8.36 0.09 2.04
C LEU A 110 9.70 -0.67 2.02
N ALA A 111 9.67 -1.96 1.69
CA ALA A 111 10.89 -2.75 1.53
C ALA A 111 11.78 -2.20 0.40
N ALA A 112 11.18 -1.85 -0.74
CA ALA A 112 11.89 -1.28 -1.89
C ALA A 112 12.43 0.12 -1.62
N GLN A 113 11.69 0.96 -0.87
CA GLN A 113 12.14 2.31 -0.52
C GLN A 113 13.33 2.26 0.43
N GLY A 114 13.27 1.45 1.49
CA GLY A 114 14.26 1.39 2.56
C GLY A 114 14.30 2.64 3.44
N GLY A 115 14.96 2.57 4.60
CA GLY A 115 15.05 3.70 5.53
C GLY A 115 13.72 4.04 6.23
N CYS A 116 12.76 3.11 6.24
CA CYS A 116 11.45 3.24 6.85
C CYS A 116 11.05 1.96 7.61
N GLU A 117 12.02 1.33 8.26
CA GLU A 117 11.84 0.05 8.97
C GLU A 117 10.73 0.07 10.03
N PRO A 118 10.48 1.17 10.80
CA PRO A 118 9.35 1.22 11.71
C PRO A 118 7.99 1.08 11.01
N GLN A 119 7.82 1.71 9.84
CA GLN A 119 6.62 1.59 9.03
C GLN A 119 6.52 0.20 8.40
N LEU A 120 7.64 -0.33 7.89
CA LEU A 120 7.71 -1.69 7.35
C LEU A 120 7.30 -2.73 8.40
N LEU A 121 7.72 -2.57 9.66
CA LEU A 121 7.32 -3.45 10.76
C LEU A 121 5.82 -3.36 11.06
N ALA A 122 5.26 -2.16 11.06
CA ALA A 122 3.82 -1.98 11.28
C ALA A 122 3.00 -2.70 10.19
N HIS A 123 3.37 -2.53 8.93
CA HIS A 123 2.71 -3.19 7.80
C HIS A 123 3.00 -4.69 7.72
N ALA A 124 4.17 -5.17 8.16
CA ALA A 124 4.43 -6.61 8.30
C ALA A 124 3.49 -7.26 9.35
N LYS A 125 3.25 -6.59 10.48
CA LYS A 125 2.28 -7.04 11.51
C LYS A 125 0.84 -7.04 10.97
N ALA A 126 0.43 -6.01 10.24
CA ALA A 126 -0.89 -5.94 9.61
C ALA A 126 -1.07 -7.08 8.60
N ASN A 127 -0.06 -7.35 7.75
CA ASN A 127 -0.05 -8.49 6.83
C ASN A 127 -0.30 -9.82 7.56
N VAL A 128 0.45 -10.08 8.63
CA VAL A 128 0.29 -11.33 9.40
C VAL A 128 -1.10 -11.41 10.03
N GLY A 129 -1.63 -10.31 10.56
CA GLY A 129 -2.99 -10.21 11.07
C GLY A 129 -4.08 -10.50 10.01
N LEU A 130 -3.80 -10.22 8.74
CA LEU A 130 -4.68 -10.51 7.61
C LEU A 130 -4.45 -11.89 6.98
N GLY A 131 -3.50 -12.69 7.51
CA GLY A 131 -3.20 -14.03 7.04
C GLY A 131 -2.13 -14.11 5.93
N ASN A 132 -1.39 -13.04 5.67
CA ASN A 132 -0.12 -13.06 4.94
C ASN A 132 1.00 -13.37 5.93
N ASP A 133 1.26 -14.63 6.21
CA ASP A 133 2.19 -15.06 7.24
C ASP A 133 3.66 -14.67 6.95
N GLN A 134 4.53 -14.83 7.94
CA GLN A 134 5.97 -14.52 7.79
C GLN A 134 6.64 -15.31 6.66
N GLN A 135 6.21 -16.56 6.41
CA GLN A 135 6.75 -17.36 5.33
C GLN A 135 6.35 -16.77 3.96
N PHE A 136 5.11 -16.33 3.83
CA PHE A 136 4.63 -15.63 2.64
C PHE A 136 5.41 -14.33 2.41
N LEU A 137 5.56 -13.48 3.44
CA LEU A 137 6.32 -12.24 3.33
C LEU A 137 7.80 -12.48 2.97
N THR A 138 8.40 -13.54 3.51
CA THR A 138 9.76 -13.96 3.14
C THR A 138 9.85 -14.30 1.65
N LYS A 139 8.89 -15.06 1.12
CA LYS A 139 8.83 -15.36 -0.33
C LYS A 139 8.70 -14.10 -1.18
N ILE A 140 7.90 -13.13 -0.72
CA ILE A 140 7.77 -11.82 -1.38
C ILE A 140 9.12 -11.10 -1.43
N VAL A 141 9.86 -11.05 -0.32
CA VAL A 141 11.20 -10.43 -0.29
C VAL A 141 12.14 -11.15 -1.26
N LEU A 142 12.18 -12.49 -1.23
CA LEU A 142 13.02 -13.27 -2.14
C LEU A 142 12.72 -12.99 -3.61
N ALA A 143 11.45 -12.88 -3.99
CA ALA A 143 11.05 -12.52 -5.35
C ALA A 143 11.48 -11.09 -5.75
N ASN A 144 11.62 -10.19 -4.77
CA ASN A 144 12.02 -8.80 -5.00
C ASN A 144 13.55 -8.57 -4.99
N VAL A 145 14.36 -9.51 -4.52
CA VAL A 145 15.84 -9.36 -4.45
C VAL A 145 16.45 -8.83 -5.76
N PRO A 146 16.08 -9.32 -6.96
CA PRO A 146 16.66 -8.82 -8.21
C PRO A 146 16.37 -7.34 -8.50
N PHE A 147 15.32 -6.78 -7.88
CA PHE A 147 14.85 -5.41 -8.12
C PHE A 147 15.32 -4.42 -7.04
N ILE A 148 15.44 -4.87 -5.77
CA ILE A 148 15.74 -4.00 -4.63
C ILE A 148 17.15 -4.21 -4.05
N GLY A 149 17.82 -5.30 -4.43
CA GLY A 149 19.17 -5.64 -4.00
C GLY A 149 19.23 -6.20 -2.57
N TYR A 150 20.40 -6.74 -2.21
CA TYR A 150 20.61 -7.42 -0.93
C TYR A 150 20.42 -6.54 0.31
N PRO A 151 20.92 -5.29 0.39
CA PRO A 151 20.80 -4.52 1.63
C PRO A 151 19.34 -4.30 2.05
N ARG A 152 18.46 -3.90 1.13
CA ARG A 152 17.04 -3.71 1.41
C ARG A 152 16.34 -5.03 1.71
N SER A 153 16.69 -6.08 1.01
CA SER A 153 16.13 -7.42 1.25
C SER A 153 16.49 -7.94 2.62
N LEU A 154 17.76 -7.79 3.07
CA LEU A 154 18.20 -8.18 4.42
C LEU A 154 17.49 -7.37 5.50
N ASN A 155 17.32 -6.06 5.30
CA ASN A 155 16.54 -5.22 6.22
C ASN A 155 15.09 -5.70 6.32
N ALA A 156 14.45 -6.01 5.20
CA ALA A 156 13.08 -6.52 5.19
C ALA A 156 12.96 -7.89 5.91
N ILE A 157 13.89 -8.81 5.70
CA ILE A 157 13.93 -10.09 6.44
C ILE A 157 14.10 -9.85 7.94
N ASN A 158 15.00 -8.93 8.34
CA ASN A 158 15.18 -8.59 9.75
C ASN A 158 13.89 -8.04 10.38
N VAL A 159 13.12 -7.26 9.62
CA VAL A 159 11.81 -6.74 10.07
C VAL A 159 10.80 -7.88 10.20
N ILE A 160 10.70 -8.80 9.24
CA ILE A 160 9.79 -9.96 9.29
C ILE A 160 10.06 -10.79 10.54
N ASN A 161 11.32 -11.02 10.89
CA ASN A 161 11.73 -11.81 12.06
C ASN A 161 11.34 -11.16 13.41
N GLN A 162 10.99 -9.88 13.43
CA GLN A 162 10.49 -9.16 14.63
C GLN A 162 8.98 -9.26 14.81
N VAL A 163 8.24 -9.75 13.82
CA VAL A 163 6.81 -9.95 13.93
C VAL A 163 6.55 -11.16 14.81
N LYS A 164 5.82 -10.94 15.90
CA LYS A 164 5.42 -11.99 16.86
C LYS A 164 3.97 -12.37 16.62
#